data_9b9c1d9bec984a67f20ef0e8fdbf0b5b
#
_entry.id   9b9c1d9bec984a67f20ef0e8fdbf0b5b
#
_cell.length_a   1.000
_cell.length_b   1.000
_cell.length_c   1.000
_cell.angle_alpha   90.00
_cell.angle_beta   90.00
_cell.angle_gamma   90.00
#
_symmetry.space_group_name_H-M   'P 1'
#
loop_
_entity.id
_entity.type
_entity.pdbx_description
1 polymer ?
#
loop_
_entity_poly.entity_id
_entity_poly.type
_entity_poly.pdbx_seq_one_letter_code
_entity_poly.pdbx_strand_id
1 'polypeptide(L)'
;MSNAYKIIHYFISGASSREIKEKVWKWLIDSHGQPEKEAALKQVWDESSYKADQSTAESYRNFCRKAALVPPSKITHNRFYRIIRAAVVLLIPLFSMLAAYLYTDTYTKNIEQVEYLVPQGKKHEIILPDGSHVYLNAGTLLVYPKKFIGKMRTVYLMGEGNFHVKKDQKHPFIVKTSSLKIKVLGTKFNVCAYGNEDKTVTTLESGSVMIQKPTEEPITVLSPNEQLEYHNTTGE
;
A
#
# COMPACT_ATOMS: atom_id res chain seq x y z
N MET A 1 -53.55 22.72 -44.24
CA MET A 1 -53.68 22.72 -42.77
C MET A 1 -54.62 21.64 -42.33
N SER A 2 -54.16 20.72 -41.49
CA SER A 2 -54.97 19.59 -41.00
C SER A 2 -56.13 20.11 -40.13
N ASN A 3 -57.26 19.39 -40.12
CA ASN A 3 -58.36 19.70 -39.20
C ASN A 3 -57.92 19.61 -37.73
N ALA A 4 -57.03 18.73 -37.41
CA ALA A 4 -56.43 18.61 -36.08
C ALA A 4 -55.67 19.89 -35.66
N TYR A 5 -54.88 20.50 -36.57
CA TYR A 5 -54.19 21.77 -36.34
C TYR A 5 -55.19 22.91 -35.98
N LYS A 6 -56.28 23.06 -36.74
CA LYS A 6 -57.26 24.14 -36.48
C LYS A 6 -57.91 23.97 -35.11
N ILE A 7 -58.27 22.75 -34.73
CA ILE A 7 -58.89 22.45 -33.44
C ILE A 7 -57.91 22.77 -32.30
N ILE A 8 -56.63 22.35 -32.40
CA ILE A 8 -55.62 22.55 -31.38
C ILE A 8 -55.26 24.05 -31.24
N HIS A 9 -55.10 24.73 -32.40
CA HIS A 9 -54.82 26.18 -32.40
C HIS A 9 -55.93 26.98 -31.77
N TYR A 10 -57.22 26.68 -32.09
CA TYR A 10 -58.37 27.32 -31.48
C TYR A 10 -58.47 27.04 -29.96
N PHE A 11 -58.14 25.85 -29.55
CA PHE A 11 -58.11 25.45 -28.13
C PHE A 11 -57.07 26.22 -27.35
N ILE A 12 -55.85 26.40 -27.89
CA ILE A 12 -54.72 27.08 -27.26
C ILE A 12 -54.94 28.61 -27.27
N SER A 13 -55.63 29.20 -28.27
CA SER A 13 -55.91 30.63 -28.32
C SER A 13 -56.80 31.13 -27.18
N GLY A 14 -57.34 30.25 -26.35
CA GLY A 14 -58.10 30.58 -25.15
C GLY A 14 -59.56 31.04 -25.35
N ALA A 15 -59.99 31.14 -26.63
CA ALA A 15 -61.33 31.64 -27.02
C ALA A 15 -62.47 30.61 -26.82
N SER A 16 -62.15 29.38 -26.37
CA SER A 16 -63.09 28.28 -26.27
C SER A 16 -63.83 28.23 -24.93
N SER A 17 -65.15 27.92 -24.95
CA SER A 17 -65.97 27.70 -23.76
C SER A 17 -65.48 26.45 -23.00
N ARG A 18 -65.87 26.32 -21.69
CA ARG A 18 -65.51 25.18 -20.83
C ARG A 18 -65.93 23.82 -21.44
N GLU A 19 -67.09 23.81 -22.03
CA GLU A 19 -67.67 22.58 -22.66
C GLU A 19 -66.85 22.13 -23.88
N ILE A 20 -66.38 23.05 -24.69
CA ILE A 20 -65.52 22.80 -25.84
C ILE A 20 -64.15 22.29 -25.33
N LYS A 21 -63.63 22.89 -24.26
CA LYS A 21 -62.36 22.44 -23.70
C LYS A 21 -62.37 20.97 -23.25
N GLU A 22 -63.48 20.55 -22.62
CA GLU A 22 -63.64 19.13 -22.20
C GLU A 22 -63.73 18.17 -23.38
N LYS A 23 -64.44 18.57 -24.44
CA LYS A 23 -64.55 17.76 -25.68
C LYS A 23 -63.20 17.64 -26.40
N VAL A 24 -62.43 18.71 -26.47
CA VAL A 24 -61.13 18.70 -27.11
C VAL A 24 -60.12 17.88 -26.27
N TRP A 25 -60.17 17.95 -24.93
CA TRP A 25 -59.37 17.10 -24.04
C TRP A 25 -59.64 15.60 -24.27
N LYS A 26 -60.93 15.19 -24.30
CA LYS A 26 -61.29 13.81 -24.57
C LYS A 26 -60.81 13.35 -25.97
N TRP A 27 -60.97 14.20 -26.98
CA TRP A 27 -60.48 13.93 -28.34
C TRP A 27 -58.94 13.81 -28.39
N LEU A 28 -58.19 14.63 -27.67
CA LEU A 28 -56.73 14.55 -27.60
C LEU A 28 -56.21 13.25 -26.99
N ILE A 29 -56.91 12.76 -25.95
CA ILE A 29 -56.50 11.55 -25.23
C ILE A 29 -56.96 10.26 -25.95
N ASP A 30 -57.92 10.36 -26.85
CA ASP A 30 -58.40 9.21 -27.62
C ASP A 30 -57.30 8.71 -28.55
N SER A 31 -57.09 7.38 -28.57
CA SER A 31 -56.02 6.72 -29.38
C SER A 31 -56.18 6.80 -30.88
N HIS A 32 -57.38 7.15 -31.38
CA HIS A 32 -57.65 7.27 -32.82
C HIS A 32 -56.98 8.52 -33.41
N GLY A 33 -56.20 8.35 -34.50
CA GLY A 33 -55.56 9.47 -35.22
C GLY A 33 -54.39 10.09 -34.48
N GLN A 34 -53.71 9.39 -33.59
CA GLN A 34 -52.56 9.86 -32.81
C GLN A 34 -51.47 10.52 -33.65
N PRO A 35 -50.99 9.97 -34.80
CA PRO A 35 -49.88 10.58 -35.55
C PRO A 35 -50.27 11.96 -36.17
N GLU A 36 -51.56 12.15 -36.52
CA GLU A 36 -52.05 13.44 -37.04
C GLU A 36 -52.16 14.49 -35.93
N LYS A 37 -52.59 14.07 -34.72
CA LYS A 37 -52.69 14.95 -33.57
C LYS A 37 -51.32 15.36 -33.05
N GLU A 38 -50.38 14.43 -33.02
CA GLU A 38 -48.97 14.71 -32.62
C GLU A 38 -48.28 15.67 -33.61
N ALA A 39 -48.46 15.45 -34.89
CA ALA A 39 -47.91 16.37 -35.92
C ALA A 39 -48.51 17.78 -35.80
N ALA A 40 -49.83 17.89 -35.53
CA ALA A 40 -50.51 19.14 -35.34
C ALA A 40 -50.09 19.84 -34.02
N LEU A 41 -49.94 19.09 -32.93
CA LEU A 41 -49.38 19.63 -31.66
C LEU A 41 -47.97 20.17 -31.82
N LYS A 42 -47.12 19.42 -32.54
CA LYS A 42 -45.73 19.84 -32.80
C LYS A 42 -45.70 21.12 -33.65
N GLN A 43 -46.52 21.19 -34.70
CA GLN A 43 -46.59 22.38 -35.53
C GLN A 43 -47.04 23.62 -34.75
N VAL A 44 -48.11 23.51 -33.91
CA VAL A 44 -48.58 24.61 -33.07
C VAL A 44 -47.53 25.00 -32.02
N TRP A 45 -46.79 24.02 -31.50
CA TRP A 45 -45.67 24.25 -30.57
C TRP A 45 -44.53 25.04 -31.23
N ASP A 46 -44.11 24.63 -32.42
CA ASP A 46 -43.04 25.28 -33.16
C ASP A 46 -43.41 26.71 -33.61
N GLU A 47 -44.70 26.95 -33.93
CA GLU A 47 -45.24 28.29 -34.25
C GLU A 47 -45.47 29.17 -33.02
N SER A 48 -45.60 28.59 -31.83
CA SER A 48 -45.78 29.32 -30.59
C SER A 48 -44.48 29.92 -30.07
N SER A 49 -44.21 31.16 -30.41
CA SER A 49 -43.04 31.93 -29.98
C SER A 49 -43.19 32.45 -28.53
N TYR A 50 -43.65 31.63 -27.59
CA TYR A 50 -43.78 32.03 -26.19
C TYR A 50 -42.42 32.02 -25.49
N LYS A 51 -41.90 33.24 -25.20
CA LYS A 51 -40.83 33.36 -24.20
C LYS A 51 -41.46 33.22 -22.83
N ALA A 52 -40.99 32.25 -22.05
CA ALA A 52 -41.41 32.14 -20.64
C ALA A 52 -41.14 33.41 -19.90
N ASP A 53 -42.18 34.09 -19.43
CA ASP A 53 -42.05 35.25 -18.56
C ASP A 53 -41.84 34.85 -17.10
N GLN A 54 -41.66 35.84 -16.21
CA GLN A 54 -41.44 35.57 -14.80
C GLN A 54 -42.62 34.82 -14.14
N SER A 55 -43.86 35.09 -14.60
CA SER A 55 -45.09 34.43 -14.08
C SER A 55 -45.16 32.97 -14.45
N THR A 56 -44.68 32.63 -15.64
CA THR A 56 -44.56 31.22 -16.11
C THR A 56 -43.53 30.46 -15.30
N ALA A 57 -42.39 31.09 -14.99
CA ALA A 57 -41.34 30.47 -14.17
C ALA A 57 -41.80 30.27 -12.71
N GLU A 58 -42.60 31.16 -12.15
CA GLU A 58 -43.20 31.01 -10.81
C GLU A 58 -44.29 29.91 -10.79
N SER A 59 -45.12 29.85 -11.77
CA SER A 59 -46.17 28.82 -11.94
C SER A 59 -45.54 27.43 -12.07
N TYR A 60 -44.47 27.31 -12.83
CA TYR A 60 -43.69 26.05 -12.97
C TYR A 60 -43.07 25.64 -11.64
N ARG A 61 -42.45 26.58 -10.91
CA ARG A 61 -41.88 26.28 -9.58
C ARG A 61 -42.96 25.83 -8.57
N ASN A 62 -44.11 26.46 -8.60
CA ASN A 62 -45.23 26.11 -7.75
C ASN A 62 -45.82 24.75 -8.10
N PHE A 63 -45.90 24.43 -9.38
CA PHE A 63 -46.26 23.09 -9.87
C PHE A 63 -45.29 22.02 -9.41
N CYS A 64 -43.97 22.21 -9.62
CA CYS A 64 -42.96 21.26 -9.18
C CYS A 64 -42.99 21.04 -7.67
N ARG A 65 -43.26 22.09 -6.87
CA ARG A 65 -43.40 21.99 -5.41
C ARG A 65 -44.65 21.17 -5.02
N LYS A 66 -45.79 21.41 -5.66
CA LYS A 66 -47.02 20.68 -5.40
C LYS A 66 -46.99 19.22 -5.87
N ALA A 67 -46.31 18.94 -6.94
CA ALA A 67 -46.15 17.60 -7.50
C ALA A 67 -45.02 16.77 -6.81
N ALA A 68 -44.37 17.33 -5.80
CA ALA A 68 -43.15 16.75 -5.18
C ALA A 68 -42.04 16.40 -6.21
N LEU A 69 -42.11 16.99 -7.40
CA LEU A 69 -41.06 16.85 -8.41
C LEU A 69 -39.96 17.85 -8.06
N VAL A 70 -38.94 17.36 -7.35
CA VAL A 70 -37.74 18.16 -7.09
C VAL A 70 -37.01 18.29 -8.41
N PRO A 71 -36.86 19.52 -9.01
CA PRO A 71 -36.02 19.68 -10.18
C PRO A 71 -34.61 19.17 -9.80
N PRO A 72 -33.90 18.49 -10.71
CA PRO A 72 -32.56 18.05 -10.42
C PRO A 72 -31.75 19.26 -9.98
N SER A 73 -31.36 19.27 -8.70
CA SER A 73 -30.48 20.31 -8.19
C SER A 73 -29.26 20.34 -9.08
N LYS A 74 -28.93 21.48 -9.67
CA LYS A 74 -27.61 21.64 -10.31
C LYS A 74 -26.60 21.24 -9.25
N ILE A 75 -25.99 20.08 -9.41
CA ILE A 75 -24.88 19.64 -8.55
C ILE A 75 -23.80 20.69 -8.80
N THR A 76 -23.82 21.75 -8.01
CA THR A 76 -22.68 22.65 -7.94
C THR A 76 -21.53 21.76 -7.53
N HIS A 77 -20.58 21.55 -8.45
CA HIS A 77 -19.32 20.88 -8.16
C HIS A 77 -18.62 21.72 -7.10
N ASN A 78 -19.01 21.48 -5.87
CA ASN A 78 -18.55 22.21 -4.72
C ASN A 78 -17.03 22.05 -4.67
N ARG A 79 -16.30 23.13 -4.43
CA ARG A 79 -14.83 23.12 -4.20
C ARG A 79 -14.44 22.01 -3.20
N PHE A 80 -15.34 21.69 -2.28
CA PHE A 80 -15.27 20.61 -1.32
C PHE A 80 -15.07 19.21 -1.98
N TYR A 81 -15.81 18.87 -3.04
CA TYR A 81 -15.62 17.63 -3.78
C TYR A 81 -14.26 17.53 -4.50
N ARG A 82 -13.73 18.66 -4.96
CA ARG A 82 -12.38 18.71 -5.55
C ARG A 82 -11.31 18.48 -4.50
N ILE A 83 -11.48 19.06 -3.30
CA ILE A 83 -10.56 18.85 -2.17
C ILE A 83 -10.61 17.41 -1.70
N ILE A 84 -11.79 16.81 -1.55
CA ILE A 84 -11.93 15.38 -1.18
C ILE A 84 -11.27 14.49 -2.21
N ARG A 85 -11.49 14.70 -3.52
CA ARG A 85 -10.84 13.91 -4.56
C ARG A 85 -9.32 14.02 -4.52
N ALA A 86 -8.79 15.22 -4.35
CA ALA A 86 -7.35 15.45 -4.19
C ALA A 86 -6.81 14.77 -2.93
N ALA A 87 -7.53 14.87 -1.81
CA ALA A 87 -7.16 14.21 -0.56
C ALA A 87 -7.14 12.67 -0.69
N VAL A 88 -8.14 12.07 -1.34
CA VAL A 88 -8.21 10.62 -1.57
C VAL A 88 -7.04 10.14 -2.43
N VAL A 89 -6.70 10.86 -3.51
CA VAL A 89 -5.57 10.52 -4.40
C VAL A 89 -4.23 10.58 -3.65
N LEU A 90 -4.08 11.47 -2.68
CA LEU A 90 -2.84 11.59 -1.88
C LEU A 90 -2.83 10.62 -0.70
N LEU A 91 -3.97 10.40 -0.04
CA LEU A 91 -4.04 9.57 1.17
C LEU A 91 -3.95 8.06 0.86
N ILE A 92 -4.51 7.58 -0.24
CA ILE A 92 -4.43 6.15 -0.58
C ILE A 92 -2.99 5.68 -0.75
N PRO A 93 -2.10 6.31 -1.57
CA PRO A 93 -0.71 5.87 -1.69
C PRO A 93 0.06 6.06 -0.37
N LEU A 94 -0.21 7.12 0.40
CA LEU A 94 0.42 7.33 1.70
C LEU A 94 0.04 6.21 2.69
N PHE A 95 -1.25 5.85 2.78
CA PHE A 95 -1.71 4.75 3.62
C PHE A 95 -1.20 3.39 3.15
N SER A 96 -1.15 3.15 1.83
CA SER A 96 -0.60 1.91 1.30
C SER A 96 0.91 1.78 1.58
N MET A 97 1.67 2.87 1.50
CA MET A 97 3.09 2.91 1.85
C MET A 97 3.30 2.67 3.35
N LEU A 98 2.48 3.31 4.20
CA LEU A 98 2.52 3.09 5.66
C LEU A 98 2.15 1.64 6.02
N ALA A 99 1.09 1.10 5.40
CA ALA A 99 0.68 -0.29 5.61
C ALA A 99 1.76 -1.28 5.17
N ALA A 100 2.40 -1.05 4.01
CA ALA A 100 3.51 -1.85 3.54
C ALA A 100 4.73 -1.76 4.49
N TYR A 101 5.03 -0.57 4.99
CA TYR A 101 6.10 -0.37 5.98
C TYR A 101 5.82 -1.13 7.28
N LEU A 102 4.62 -1.00 7.85
CA LEU A 102 4.21 -1.70 9.07
C LEU A 102 4.18 -3.23 8.86
N TYR A 103 3.72 -3.69 7.69
CA TYR A 103 3.70 -5.10 7.35
C TYR A 103 5.12 -5.68 7.28
N THR A 104 6.06 -4.98 6.62
CA THR A 104 7.46 -5.43 6.52
C THR A 104 8.16 -5.42 7.88
N ASP A 105 7.94 -4.40 8.71
CA ASP A 105 8.51 -4.32 10.06
C ASP A 105 7.99 -5.46 10.97
N THR A 106 6.69 -5.75 10.91
CA THR A 106 6.09 -6.85 11.69
C THR A 106 6.56 -8.21 11.20
N TYR A 107 6.69 -8.39 9.87
CA TYR A 107 7.13 -9.67 9.29
C TYR A 107 8.59 -9.99 9.66
N THR A 108 9.47 -8.98 9.73
CA THR A 108 10.87 -9.17 10.12
C THR A 108 11.05 -9.41 11.62
N LYS A 109 10.16 -8.90 12.47
CA LYS A 109 10.23 -9.10 13.92
C LYS A 109 9.76 -10.48 14.38
N ASN A 110 8.94 -11.17 13.60
CA ASN A 110 8.40 -12.49 13.96
C ASN A 110 9.27 -13.67 13.49
N ILE A 111 10.56 -13.45 13.18
CA ILE A 111 11.47 -14.55 12.83
C ILE A 111 11.80 -15.32 14.11
N GLU A 112 11.33 -16.54 14.19
CA GLU A 112 11.64 -17.44 15.31
C GLU A 112 13.15 -17.68 15.40
N GLN A 113 13.73 -17.34 16.55
CA GLN A 113 15.16 -17.51 16.83
C GLN A 113 15.39 -18.86 17.50
N VAL A 114 16.49 -19.49 17.13
CA VAL A 114 17.01 -20.69 17.79
C VAL A 114 18.20 -20.28 18.65
N GLU A 115 18.14 -20.60 19.91
CA GLU A 115 19.23 -20.41 20.85
C GLU A 115 19.88 -21.78 21.14
N TYR A 116 21.17 -21.89 20.91
CA TYR A 116 21.90 -23.11 21.15
C TYR A 116 23.08 -22.88 22.10
N LEU A 117 22.98 -23.41 23.31
CA LEU A 117 24.04 -23.35 24.31
C LEU A 117 24.79 -24.68 24.35
N VAL A 118 26.11 -24.64 24.11
CA VAL A 118 27.00 -25.80 24.20
C VAL A 118 27.40 -26.00 25.68
N PRO A 119 27.12 -27.17 26.27
CA PRO A 119 27.53 -27.47 27.64
C PRO A 119 29.05 -27.42 27.82
N GLN A 120 29.49 -27.13 29.04
CA GLN A 120 30.92 -27.13 29.41
C GLN A 120 31.55 -28.50 29.11
N GLY A 121 32.75 -28.47 28.57
CA GLY A 121 33.53 -29.64 28.20
C GLY A 121 33.08 -30.40 26.95
N LYS A 122 32.08 -29.87 26.22
CA LYS A 122 31.62 -30.42 24.96
C LYS A 122 31.88 -29.50 23.79
N LYS A 123 31.98 -30.06 22.60
CA LYS A 123 31.95 -29.33 21.32
C LYS A 123 30.77 -29.80 20.50
N HIS A 124 30.22 -28.93 19.66
CA HIS A 124 29.07 -29.31 18.85
C HIS A 124 29.15 -28.66 17.46
N GLU A 125 28.70 -29.44 16.47
CA GLU A 125 28.55 -28.95 15.10
C GLU A 125 27.08 -28.61 14.85
N ILE A 126 26.82 -27.44 14.27
CA ILE A 126 25.50 -26.99 13.85
C ILE A 126 25.54 -26.71 12.33
N ILE A 127 24.53 -27.20 11.62
CA ILE A 127 24.28 -26.80 10.24
C ILE A 127 23.19 -25.73 10.24
N LEU A 128 23.55 -24.54 9.78
CA LEU A 128 22.64 -23.40 9.70
C LEU A 128 21.66 -23.54 8.53
N PRO A 129 20.54 -22.79 8.52
CA PRO A 129 19.50 -22.87 7.47
C PRO A 129 20.00 -22.57 6.04
N ASP A 130 21.14 -21.88 5.87
CA ASP A 130 21.77 -21.61 4.58
C ASP A 130 22.71 -22.73 4.11
N GLY A 131 22.94 -23.74 4.95
CA GLY A 131 23.89 -24.83 4.74
C GLY A 131 25.32 -24.49 5.14
N SER A 132 25.53 -23.41 5.90
CA SER A 132 26.83 -23.12 6.54
C SER A 132 27.03 -24.04 7.75
N HIS A 133 28.26 -24.47 8.01
CA HIS A 133 28.63 -25.30 9.16
C HIS A 133 29.30 -24.45 10.22
N VAL A 134 28.95 -24.67 11.49
CA VAL A 134 29.55 -23.97 12.63
C VAL A 134 29.94 -24.98 13.68
N TYR A 135 31.25 -25.00 14.00
CA TYR A 135 31.78 -25.85 15.07
C TYR A 135 31.94 -25.00 16.33
N LEU A 136 31.11 -25.24 17.31
CA LEU A 136 31.03 -24.49 18.55
C LEU A 136 31.87 -25.13 19.66
N ASN A 137 32.64 -24.32 20.37
CA ASN A 137 33.41 -24.76 21.54
C ASN A 137 32.55 -24.74 22.81
N ALA A 138 33.09 -25.33 23.91
CA ALA A 138 32.40 -25.43 25.19
C ALA A 138 31.95 -24.04 25.74
N GLY A 139 30.79 -23.97 26.37
CA GLY A 139 30.23 -22.75 26.95
C GLY A 139 29.79 -21.70 25.95
N THR A 140 29.74 -22.02 24.65
CA THR A 140 29.35 -21.11 23.59
C THR A 140 27.83 -21.05 23.45
N LEU A 141 27.28 -19.83 23.38
CA LEU A 141 25.91 -19.56 22.98
C LEU A 141 25.90 -19.04 21.52
N LEU A 142 25.18 -19.74 20.64
CA LEU A 142 24.88 -19.27 19.29
C LEU A 142 23.38 -19.03 19.15
N VAL A 143 23.02 -17.80 18.68
CA VAL A 143 21.63 -17.45 18.38
C VAL A 143 21.52 -17.17 16.90
N TYR A 144 20.59 -17.88 16.23
CA TYR A 144 20.38 -17.75 14.80
C TYR A 144 18.89 -17.94 14.44
N PRO A 145 18.40 -17.35 13.34
CA PRO A 145 17.01 -17.51 12.93
C PRO A 145 16.75 -18.88 12.32
N LYS A 146 15.56 -19.46 12.52
CA LYS A 146 15.15 -20.71 11.84
C LYS A 146 15.24 -20.60 10.31
N LYS A 147 15.16 -19.38 9.76
CA LYS A 147 15.32 -19.09 8.34
C LYS A 147 15.92 -17.70 8.16
N PHE A 148 16.95 -17.59 7.33
CA PHE A 148 17.48 -16.28 6.94
C PHE A 148 16.52 -15.61 5.97
N ILE A 149 16.01 -14.44 6.35
CA ILE A 149 15.08 -13.62 5.54
C ILE A 149 15.71 -12.24 5.32
N GLY A 150 15.57 -11.72 4.11
CA GLY A 150 16.12 -10.40 3.77
C GLY A 150 17.50 -10.44 3.15
N LYS A 151 18.23 -9.32 3.25
CA LYS A 151 19.47 -9.08 2.51
C LYS A 151 20.74 -9.62 3.20
N MET A 152 20.63 -10.10 4.44
CA MET A 152 21.78 -10.50 5.25
C MET A 152 21.46 -11.76 6.04
N ARG A 153 22.48 -12.59 6.29
CA ARG A 153 22.43 -13.80 7.12
C ARG A 153 23.13 -13.46 8.44
N THR A 154 22.35 -13.16 9.48
CA THR A 154 22.90 -12.70 10.76
C THR A 154 22.77 -13.74 11.84
N VAL A 155 23.86 -13.99 12.59
CA VAL A 155 23.91 -14.81 13.79
C VAL A 155 24.58 -14.03 14.93
N TYR A 156 24.29 -14.41 16.18
CA TYR A 156 24.89 -13.82 17.38
C TYR A 156 25.72 -14.90 18.07
N LEU A 157 26.95 -14.57 18.42
CA LEU A 157 27.89 -15.45 19.09
C LEU A 157 28.36 -14.87 20.41
N MET A 158 28.28 -15.66 21.47
CA MET A 158 28.98 -15.44 22.75
C MET A 158 29.75 -16.73 23.05
N GLY A 159 31.08 -16.69 22.99
CA GLY A 159 31.95 -17.83 23.09
C GLY A 159 32.81 -18.03 21.86
N GLU A 160 33.13 -19.26 21.52
CA GLU A 160 34.03 -19.56 20.38
C GLU A 160 33.36 -20.46 19.36
N GLY A 161 33.49 -20.06 18.08
CA GLY A 161 32.97 -20.80 16.94
C GLY A 161 33.87 -20.72 15.73
N ASN A 162 34.08 -21.87 15.07
CA ASN A 162 34.72 -21.98 13.77
C ASN A 162 33.64 -22.09 12.71
N PHE A 163 33.62 -21.12 11.79
CA PHE A 163 32.58 -20.94 10.79
C PHE A 163 33.08 -21.37 9.41
N HIS A 164 32.36 -22.30 8.78
CA HIS A 164 32.54 -22.63 7.36
C HIS A 164 31.33 -22.11 6.59
N VAL A 165 31.39 -20.85 6.19
CA VAL A 165 30.24 -20.14 5.60
C VAL A 165 30.10 -20.47 4.12
N LYS A 166 28.90 -20.88 3.71
CA LYS A 166 28.55 -21.12 2.32
C LYS A 166 28.64 -19.82 1.51
N LYS A 167 29.31 -19.88 0.35
CA LYS A 167 29.52 -18.72 -0.52
C LYS A 167 28.21 -18.18 -1.08
N ASP A 168 27.91 -16.92 -0.76
CA ASP A 168 26.80 -16.17 -1.31
C ASP A 168 27.14 -14.66 -1.30
N GLN A 169 27.43 -14.12 -2.48
CA GLN A 169 27.78 -12.71 -2.64
C GLN A 169 26.61 -11.74 -2.50
N LYS A 170 25.37 -12.25 -2.72
CA LYS A 170 24.16 -11.41 -2.66
C LYS A 170 23.65 -11.21 -1.24
N HIS A 171 23.90 -12.19 -0.35
CA HIS A 171 23.47 -12.17 1.03
C HIS A 171 24.68 -12.36 1.96
N PRO A 172 25.35 -11.27 2.37
CA PRO A 172 26.47 -11.35 3.30
C PRO A 172 26.08 -12.08 4.59
N PHE A 173 27.04 -12.84 5.14
CA PHE A 173 26.89 -13.50 6.43
C PHE A 173 27.56 -12.62 7.50
N ILE A 174 26.87 -12.40 8.62
CA ILE A 174 27.30 -11.52 9.68
C ILE A 174 27.28 -12.28 11.00
N VAL A 175 28.46 -12.39 11.64
CA VAL A 175 28.57 -12.80 13.04
C VAL A 175 28.62 -11.55 13.90
N LYS A 176 27.66 -11.39 14.80
CA LYS A 176 27.65 -10.33 15.81
C LYS A 176 28.11 -10.88 17.14
N THR A 177 29.11 -10.24 17.71
CA THR A 177 29.54 -10.44 19.10
C THR A 177 29.16 -9.23 19.94
N SER A 178 29.53 -9.19 21.22
CA SER A 178 29.36 -8.02 22.07
C SER A 178 30.10 -6.79 21.57
N SER A 179 31.28 -6.99 20.95
CA SER A 179 32.24 -5.92 20.62
C SER A 179 32.43 -5.70 19.12
N LEU A 180 32.15 -6.70 18.29
CA LEU A 180 32.46 -6.68 16.86
C LEU A 180 31.31 -7.20 15.99
N LYS A 181 31.28 -6.72 14.74
CA LYS A 181 30.55 -7.31 13.63
C LYS A 181 31.55 -7.87 12.61
N ILE A 182 31.47 -9.15 12.34
CA ILE A 182 32.31 -9.88 11.39
C ILE A 182 31.49 -10.20 10.16
N LYS A 183 31.83 -9.59 9.01
CA LYS A 183 31.07 -9.71 7.76
C LYS A 183 31.87 -10.49 6.72
N VAL A 184 31.26 -11.53 6.15
CA VAL A 184 31.88 -12.42 5.16
C VAL A 184 30.91 -12.76 4.02
N LEU A 185 31.45 -13.26 2.90
CA LEU A 185 30.67 -13.67 1.72
C LEU A 185 30.75 -15.17 1.41
N GLY A 186 31.63 -15.89 2.11
CA GLY A 186 31.89 -17.33 1.89
C GLY A 186 33.32 -17.64 2.29
N THR A 187 33.54 -17.91 3.57
CA THR A 187 34.81 -17.78 4.25
C THR A 187 34.87 -18.85 5.33
N LYS A 188 36.09 -19.37 5.60
CA LYS A 188 36.38 -20.18 6.77
C LYS A 188 37.17 -19.34 7.77
N PHE A 189 36.65 -19.19 8.97
CA PHE A 189 37.26 -18.35 10.01
C PHE A 189 36.83 -18.81 11.41
N ASN A 190 37.66 -18.47 12.40
CA ASN A 190 37.36 -18.69 13.82
C ASN A 190 37.10 -17.35 14.51
N VAL A 191 36.14 -17.33 15.44
CA VAL A 191 35.86 -16.19 16.32
C VAL A 191 35.82 -16.69 17.75
N CYS A 192 36.66 -16.08 18.61
CA CYS A 192 36.66 -16.26 20.04
C CYS A 192 36.22 -14.96 20.72
N ALA A 193 35.03 -14.97 21.34
CA ALA A 193 34.39 -13.80 21.94
C ALA A 193 33.63 -14.20 23.23
N TYR A 194 34.36 -14.79 24.20
CA TYR A 194 33.79 -15.07 25.50
C TYR A 194 33.59 -13.80 26.32
N GLY A 195 32.44 -13.70 27.00
CA GLY A 195 32.10 -12.49 27.80
C GLY A 195 32.96 -12.25 29.01
N ASN A 196 33.72 -13.26 29.46
CA ASN A 196 34.69 -13.18 30.57
C ASN A 196 36.12 -12.88 30.11
N GLU A 197 36.34 -12.73 28.81
CA GLU A 197 37.63 -12.39 28.23
C GLU A 197 37.69 -10.90 27.83
N ASP A 198 38.83 -10.25 28.07
CA ASP A 198 39.03 -8.83 27.76
C ASP A 198 39.21 -8.56 26.29
N LYS A 199 39.30 -9.60 25.47
CA LYS A 199 39.54 -9.49 24.04
C LYS A 199 38.65 -10.39 23.21
N THR A 200 38.34 -9.94 22.00
CA THR A 200 37.73 -10.72 20.94
C THR A 200 38.78 -11.01 19.86
N VAL A 201 38.94 -12.29 19.56
CA VAL A 201 39.94 -12.75 18.56
C VAL A 201 39.24 -13.30 17.34
N THR A 202 39.64 -12.84 16.16
CA THR A 202 39.15 -13.35 14.86
C THR A 202 40.31 -13.80 14.01
N THR A 203 40.35 -15.07 13.62
CA THR A 203 41.41 -15.67 12.78
C THR A 203 40.81 -16.13 11.45
N LEU A 204 41.42 -15.71 10.35
CA LEU A 204 40.97 -16.08 9.01
C LEU A 204 41.77 -17.26 8.47
N GLU A 205 41.07 -18.33 8.08
CA GLU A 205 41.66 -19.52 7.43
C GLU A 205 41.66 -19.37 5.90
N SER A 206 40.51 -19.03 5.31
CA SER A 206 40.39 -18.85 3.85
C SER A 206 39.27 -17.90 3.48
N GLY A 207 39.45 -17.14 2.42
CA GLY A 207 38.52 -16.13 1.93
C GLY A 207 38.87 -14.71 2.33
N SER A 208 37.91 -13.90 2.78
CA SER A 208 38.09 -12.54 3.26
C SER A 208 37.08 -12.23 4.37
N VAL A 209 37.54 -11.53 5.40
CA VAL A 209 36.73 -11.13 6.57
C VAL A 209 36.79 -9.61 6.74
N MET A 210 35.68 -8.93 6.68
CA MET A 210 35.59 -7.52 7.07
C MET A 210 35.16 -7.43 8.53
N ILE A 211 35.94 -6.74 9.35
CA ILE A 211 35.67 -6.52 10.77
C ILE A 211 35.24 -5.06 10.99
N GLN A 212 34.15 -4.87 11.70
CA GLN A 212 33.52 -3.58 11.97
C GLN A 212 33.17 -3.47 13.46
N LYS A 213 33.12 -2.24 13.96
CA LYS A 213 32.50 -1.93 15.26
C LYS A 213 30.98 -2.18 15.21
N PRO A 214 30.31 -2.31 16.36
CA PRO A 214 28.83 -2.40 16.39
C PRO A 214 28.13 -1.24 15.66
N THR A 215 28.76 -0.06 15.60
CA THR A 215 28.34 1.15 14.89
C THR A 215 28.50 1.08 13.37
N GLU A 216 28.98 -0.07 12.82
CA GLU A 216 29.27 -0.31 11.40
C GLU A 216 30.54 0.41 10.87
N GLU A 217 31.27 1.09 11.74
CA GLU A 217 32.57 1.66 11.40
C GLU A 217 33.56 0.53 11.10
N PRO A 218 34.19 0.53 9.89
CA PRO A 218 35.13 -0.53 9.51
C PRO A 218 36.43 -0.38 10.32
N ILE A 219 36.93 -1.50 10.82
CA ILE A 219 38.24 -1.58 11.52
C ILE A 219 39.29 -2.06 10.53
N THR A 220 39.10 -3.24 9.92
CA THR A 220 40.02 -3.84 8.99
C THR A 220 39.37 -4.90 8.12
N VAL A 221 40.11 -5.34 7.10
CA VAL A 221 39.80 -6.53 6.29
C VAL A 221 40.97 -7.51 6.41
N LEU A 222 40.67 -8.72 6.91
CA LEU A 222 41.67 -9.79 7.05
C LEU A 222 41.83 -10.56 5.75
N SER A 223 43.11 -10.89 5.46
CA SER A 223 43.53 -11.87 4.45
C SER A 223 43.79 -13.24 5.08
N PRO A 224 43.83 -14.33 4.28
CA PRO A 224 44.13 -15.67 4.82
C PRO A 224 45.37 -15.74 5.68
N ASN A 225 45.28 -16.46 6.79
CA ASN A 225 46.32 -16.60 7.84
C ASN A 225 46.58 -15.33 8.68
N GLU A 226 45.73 -14.31 8.54
CA GLU A 226 45.78 -13.16 9.46
C GLU A 226 44.81 -13.34 10.64
N GLN A 227 45.15 -12.67 11.74
CA GLN A 227 44.40 -12.62 12.98
C GLN A 227 44.27 -11.17 13.45
N LEU A 228 43.08 -10.84 13.95
CA LEU A 228 42.80 -9.61 14.71
C LEU A 228 42.57 -9.97 16.18
N GLU A 229 43.26 -9.28 17.07
CA GLU A 229 42.91 -9.21 18.49
C GLU A 229 42.35 -7.82 18.75
N TYR A 230 41.09 -7.78 19.26
CA TYR A 230 40.43 -6.53 19.59
C TYR A 230 40.17 -6.48 21.09
N HIS A 231 40.71 -5.46 21.75
CA HIS A 231 40.50 -5.27 23.20
C HIS A 231 39.18 -4.64 23.45
N ASN A 232 38.28 -5.39 24.12
CA ASN A 232 36.88 -5.01 24.36
C ASN A 232 36.74 -3.78 25.26
N THR A 233 37.72 -3.51 26.13
CA THR A 233 37.71 -2.40 27.11
C THR A 233 38.26 -1.11 26.52
N THR A 234 39.33 -1.16 25.70
CA THR A 234 39.96 0.02 25.14
C THR A 234 39.41 0.38 23.77
N GLY A 235 38.80 -0.58 23.06
CA GLY A 235 38.30 -0.37 21.70
C GLY A 235 39.40 -0.36 20.63
N GLU A 236 40.55 -0.95 20.90
CA GLU A 236 41.73 -1.05 20.05
C GLU A 236 42.05 -2.50 19.67
#